data_1855ed5fa6364ff3dc0a58d1eb4abfde
#
_entry.id   1855ed5fa6364ff3dc0a58d1eb4abfde
#
_cell.length_a   1.000
_cell.length_b   1.000
_cell.length_c   1.000
_cell.angle_alpha   90.00
_cell.angle_beta   90.00
_cell.angle_gamma   90.00
#
_symmetry.space_group_name_H-M   'P 1'
#
loop_
_entity.id
_entity.type
_entity.pdbx_description
1 polymer ?
#
loop_
_entity_poly.entity_id
_entity_poly.type
_entity_poly.pdbx_seq_one_letter_code
_entity_poly.pdbx_strand_id
1 'polypeptide(L)'
;MLLLFSFIVMRMSGAIAFNPIFGRVNYPQRARAAFILVLSFYCYSYTGGVLRVVPTSFLEYGFLLLKELFMGFCLGFAMDLCFLSLRFATSVIDFSLGLSMAQVFDPQSRAQATVSTGLFYSFLLLYFITMNGHLRFLEILFRSIDRHPFGEVSIRTLLMPKLMIGLFVSSMKMGLELAFPFMGIELMTELALGILMRIIPQINIFLVNFQLKIAVGFLLIYFLLVPISDKMNDYIQNAFSYLQKVLALL
;
A
#
# COMPACT_ATOMS: atom_id res chain seq x y z
N MET A 1 -21.52 1.51 27.60
CA MET A 1 -21.16 0.27 26.93
C MET A 1 -21.25 0.42 25.40
N LEU A 2 -22.42 0.69 24.82
CA LEU A 2 -22.61 0.84 23.38
C LEU A 2 -21.75 1.98 22.75
N LEU A 3 -21.63 3.12 23.44
CA LEU A 3 -20.83 4.26 22.95
C LEU A 3 -19.34 3.92 22.77
N LEU A 4 -18.72 3.25 23.75
CA LEU A 4 -17.34 2.83 23.63
C LEU A 4 -17.16 1.82 22.48
N PHE A 5 -18.05 0.84 22.38
CA PHE A 5 -18.00 -0.14 21.32
C PHE A 5 -18.11 0.50 19.93
N SER A 6 -18.98 1.52 19.76
CA SER A 6 -19.08 2.24 18.49
C SER A 6 -17.80 3.00 18.13
N PHE A 7 -17.10 3.63 19.08
CA PHE A 7 -15.81 4.28 18.84
C PHE A 7 -14.73 3.26 18.40
N ILE A 8 -14.69 2.09 19.07
CA ILE A 8 -13.78 1.01 18.71
C ILE A 8 -14.04 0.54 17.27
N VAL A 9 -15.31 0.26 16.93
CA VAL A 9 -15.71 -0.19 15.59
C VAL A 9 -15.30 0.84 14.54
N MET A 10 -15.48 2.13 14.78
CA MET A 10 -15.10 3.19 13.84
C MET A 10 -13.58 3.23 13.61
N ARG A 11 -12.77 3.17 14.66
CA ARG A 11 -11.30 3.13 14.53
C ARG A 11 -10.83 1.89 13.80
N MET A 12 -11.34 0.71 14.16
CA MET A 12 -10.97 -0.56 13.53
C MET A 12 -11.46 -0.63 12.09
N SER A 13 -12.65 -0.11 11.78
CA SER A 13 -13.16 -0.06 10.41
C SER A 13 -12.28 0.82 9.52
N GLY A 14 -11.88 2.00 9.98
CA GLY A 14 -10.94 2.87 9.26
C GLY A 14 -9.60 2.17 9.01
N ALA A 15 -9.02 1.56 10.04
CA ALA A 15 -7.71 0.90 9.92
C ALA A 15 -7.73 -0.32 9.00
N ILE A 16 -8.81 -1.10 8.98
CA ILE A 16 -8.92 -2.32 8.17
C ILE A 16 -9.40 -2.00 6.75
N ALA A 17 -10.37 -1.09 6.57
CA ALA A 17 -10.93 -0.78 5.25
C ALA A 17 -9.88 -0.17 4.30
N PHE A 18 -8.96 0.63 4.82
CA PHE A 18 -7.89 1.27 4.06
C PHE A 18 -6.54 0.54 4.15
N ASN A 19 -6.53 -0.67 4.69
CA ASN A 19 -5.33 -1.48 4.73
C ASN A 19 -5.13 -2.22 3.38
N PRO A 20 -3.92 -2.25 2.82
CA PRO A 20 -3.64 -2.86 1.51
C PRO A 20 -3.84 -4.38 1.48
N ILE A 21 -3.83 -5.02 2.63
CA ILE A 21 -3.94 -6.47 2.76
C ILE A 21 -5.38 -6.87 3.06
N PHE A 22 -5.95 -6.30 4.12
CA PHE A 22 -7.30 -6.65 4.61
C PHE A 22 -8.41 -5.86 3.91
N GLY A 23 -8.10 -4.67 3.35
CA GLY A 23 -9.03 -3.79 2.63
C GLY A 23 -9.23 -4.10 1.15
N ARG A 24 -8.55 -5.10 0.58
CA ARG A 24 -8.59 -5.41 -0.86
C ARG A 24 -9.98 -5.72 -1.38
N VAL A 25 -10.22 -5.30 -2.62
CA VAL A 25 -11.50 -5.53 -3.36
C VAL A 25 -11.85 -7.02 -3.46
N ASN A 26 -10.85 -7.89 -3.55
CA ASN A 26 -11.05 -9.34 -3.66
C ASN A 26 -11.41 -10.02 -2.32
N TYR A 27 -11.36 -9.29 -1.20
CA TYR A 27 -11.76 -9.83 0.09
C TYR A 27 -13.29 -9.70 0.25
N PRO A 28 -14.03 -10.79 0.51
CA PRO A 28 -15.48 -10.71 0.66
C PRO A 28 -15.86 -9.68 1.72
N GLN A 29 -16.78 -8.76 1.40
CA GLN A 29 -17.18 -7.69 2.32
C GLN A 29 -17.67 -8.27 3.66
N ARG A 30 -18.35 -9.42 3.64
CA ARG A 30 -18.82 -10.11 4.86
C ARG A 30 -17.67 -10.57 5.75
N ALA A 31 -16.59 -11.10 5.14
CA ALA A 31 -15.42 -11.54 5.89
C ALA A 31 -14.67 -10.35 6.51
N ARG A 32 -14.59 -9.22 5.79
CA ARG A 32 -14.02 -7.97 6.30
C ARG A 32 -14.83 -7.42 7.49
N ALA A 33 -16.14 -7.37 7.36
CA ALA A 33 -17.02 -6.93 8.44
C ALA A 33 -16.89 -7.85 9.67
N ALA A 34 -16.87 -9.15 9.49
CA ALA A 34 -16.65 -10.11 10.58
C ALA A 34 -15.29 -9.90 11.26
N PHE A 35 -14.23 -9.68 10.49
CA PHE A 35 -12.90 -9.42 11.04
C PHE A 35 -12.85 -8.12 11.86
N ILE A 36 -13.47 -7.04 11.37
CA ILE A 36 -13.60 -5.78 12.10
C ILE A 36 -14.36 -5.99 13.42
N LEU A 37 -15.46 -6.73 13.41
CA LEU A 37 -16.25 -7.00 14.62
C LEU A 37 -15.46 -7.84 15.64
N VAL A 38 -14.77 -8.88 15.20
CA VAL A 38 -13.93 -9.73 16.09
C VAL A 38 -12.83 -8.90 16.73
N LEU A 39 -12.11 -8.09 15.94
CA LEU A 39 -11.08 -7.19 16.47
C LEU A 39 -11.68 -6.16 17.44
N SER A 40 -12.84 -5.60 17.11
CA SER A 40 -13.50 -4.63 17.96
C SER A 40 -13.94 -5.23 19.30
N PHE A 41 -14.41 -6.48 19.28
CA PHE A 41 -14.77 -7.19 20.51
C PHE A 41 -13.51 -7.49 21.36
N TYR A 42 -12.44 -7.90 20.75
CA TYR A 42 -11.17 -8.12 21.44
C TYR A 42 -10.63 -6.82 22.05
N CYS A 43 -10.66 -5.70 21.28
CA CYS A 43 -10.27 -4.39 21.79
C CYS A 43 -11.13 -3.91 22.93
N TYR A 44 -12.44 -4.16 22.87
CA TYR A 44 -13.36 -3.85 23.97
C TYR A 44 -13.00 -4.58 25.25
N SER A 45 -12.67 -5.88 25.15
CA SER A 45 -12.23 -6.69 26.29
C SER A 45 -10.88 -6.19 26.83
N TYR A 46 -9.96 -5.79 25.95
CA TYR A 46 -8.66 -5.23 26.33
C TYR A 46 -8.76 -3.91 27.08
N THR A 47 -9.68 -3.01 26.65
CA THR A 47 -9.86 -1.68 27.25
C THR A 47 -10.60 -1.73 28.60
N GLY A 48 -11.15 -2.88 29.00
CA GLY A 48 -11.88 -3.03 30.26
C GLY A 48 -13.21 -2.25 30.32
N GLY A 49 -13.73 -1.79 29.18
CA GLY A 49 -15.03 -1.14 29.11
C GLY A 49 -15.08 0.31 29.60
N VAL A 50 -13.93 0.95 29.88
CA VAL A 50 -13.86 2.32 30.42
C VAL A 50 -13.85 3.35 29.29
N LEU A 51 -14.84 4.24 29.26
CA LEU A 51 -14.87 5.41 28.39
C LEU A 51 -14.52 6.66 29.22
N ARG A 52 -13.52 7.41 28.79
CA ARG A 52 -13.05 8.62 29.52
C ARG A 52 -13.86 9.87 29.16
N VAL A 53 -14.31 9.98 27.93
CA VAL A 53 -15.07 11.13 27.43
C VAL A 53 -16.48 10.67 27.06
N VAL A 54 -17.47 11.20 27.74
CA VAL A 54 -18.88 10.95 27.43
C VAL A 54 -19.42 12.14 26.64
N PRO A 55 -19.89 11.97 25.40
CA PRO A 55 -20.43 13.06 24.59
C PRO A 55 -21.70 13.60 25.23
N THR A 56 -21.82 14.93 25.25
CA THR A 56 -22.97 15.64 25.86
C THR A 56 -24.09 15.89 24.85
N SER A 57 -23.77 15.91 23.54
CA SER A 57 -24.74 16.13 22.47
C SER A 57 -24.56 15.10 21.34
N PHE A 58 -25.64 14.93 20.56
CA PHE A 58 -25.62 14.04 19.40
C PHE A 58 -24.61 14.50 18.32
N LEU A 59 -24.44 15.80 18.14
CA LEU A 59 -23.45 16.37 17.21
C LEU A 59 -22.02 16.09 17.68
N GLU A 60 -21.74 16.25 18.97
CA GLU A 60 -20.44 15.94 19.56
C GLU A 60 -20.11 14.44 19.39
N TYR A 61 -21.08 13.57 19.62
CA TYR A 61 -20.92 12.14 19.39
C TYR A 61 -20.54 11.82 17.94
N GLY A 62 -21.22 12.44 16.97
CA GLY A 62 -20.90 12.28 15.55
C GLY A 62 -19.47 12.74 15.21
N PHE A 63 -19.04 13.87 15.76
CA PHE A 63 -17.67 14.36 15.57
C PHE A 63 -16.62 13.44 16.18
N LEU A 64 -16.86 12.88 17.35
CA LEU A 64 -15.96 11.91 17.97
C LEU A 64 -15.85 10.63 17.15
N LEU A 65 -16.96 10.12 16.62
CA LEU A 65 -16.96 8.96 15.70
C LEU A 65 -16.13 9.23 14.45
N LEU A 66 -16.25 10.41 13.84
CA LEU A 66 -15.48 10.80 12.67
C LEU A 66 -13.97 10.90 12.98
N LYS A 67 -13.61 11.44 14.15
CA LYS A 67 -12.20 11.48 14.59
C LYS A 67 -11.62 10.08 14.75
N GLU A 68 -12.36 9.15 15.34
CA GLU A 68 -11.94 7.76 15.49
C GLU A 68 -11.77 7.06 14.14
N LEU A 69 -12.73 7.25 13.23
CA LEU A 69 -12.65 6.75 11.86
C LEU A 69 -11.43 7.32 11.13
N PHE A 70 -11.19 8.63 11.26
CA PHE A 70 -10.07 9.31 10.64
C PHE A 70 -8.72 8.81 11.18
N MET A 71 -8.61 8.58 12.49
CA MET A 71 -7.43 7.98 13.09
C MET A 71 -7.16 6.59 12.50
N GLY A 72 -8.18 5.74 12.45
CA GLY A 72 -8.09 4.43 11.80
C GLY A 72 -7.67 4.54 10.33
N PHE A 73 -8.31 5.45 9.57
CA PHE A 73 -7.96 5.74 8.18
C PHE A 73 -6.49 6.12 8.03
N CYS A 74 -5.96 7.02 8.84
CA CYS A 74 -4.56 7.44 8.78
C CYS A 74 -3.59 6.27 8.98
N LEU A 75 -3.89 5.36 9.91
CA LEU A 75 -3.09 4.16 10.14
C LEU A 75 -3.18 3.19 8.95
N GLY A 76 -4.39 2.87 8.46
CA GLY A 76 -4.57 2.01 7.29
C GLY A 76 -3.90 2.56 6.04
N PHE A 77 -4.09 3.86 5.77
CA PHE A 77 -3.54 4.55 4.61
C PHE A 77 -2.02 4.67 4.66
N ALA A 78 -1.42 4.94 5.81
CA ALA A 78 0.03 4.97 5.96
C ALA A 78 0.67 3.63 5.55
N MET A 79 0.01 2.52 5.88
CA MET A 79 0.42 1.19 5.43
C MET A 79 0.22 1.04 3.91
N ASP A 80 -0.91 1.50 3.36
CA ASP A 80 -1.20 1.38 1.92
C ASP A 80 -0.23 2.21 1.05
N LEU A 81 0.33 3.30 1.54
CA LEU A 81 1.29 4.11 0.79
C LEU A 81 2.49 3.31 0.27
N CYS A 82 3.02 2.39 1.06
CA CYS A 82 4.13 1.54 0.63
C CYS A 82 3.71 0.53 -0.44
N PHE A 83 2.53 -0.05 -0.31
CA PHE A 83 1.98 -0.94 -1.34
C PHE A 83 1.58 -0.19 -2.60
N LEU A 84 1.10 1.04 -2.47
CA LEU A 84 0.79 1.93 -3.59
C LEU A 84 2.07 2.29 -4.37
N SER A 85 3.16 2.58 -3.69
CA SER A 85 4.44 2.89 -4.33
C SER A 85 5.00 1.69 -5.11
N LEU A 86 4.82 0.46 -4.61
CA LEU A 86 5.17 -0.75 -5.35
C LEU A 86 4.30 -0.90 -6.61
N ARG A 87 2.98 -0.72 -6.48
CA ARG A 87 2.07 -0.75 -7.65
C ARG A 87 2.46 0.30 -8.69
N PHE A 88 2.82 1.49 -8.25
CA PHE A 88 3.31 2.55 -9.13
C PHE A 88 4.61 2.14 -9.83
N ALA A 89 5.61 1.65 -9.08
CA ALA A 89 6.88 1.19 -9.62
C ALA A 89 6.70 0.12 -10.70
N THR A 90 5.90 -0.91 -10.38
CA THR A 90 5.65 -2.02 -11.31
C THR A 90 4.84 -1.59 -12.54
N SER A 91 3.94 -0.62 -12.42
CA SER A 91 3.24 -0.04 -13.57
C SER A 91 4.20 0.70 -14.50
N VAL A 92 5.18 1.43 -13.95
CA VAL A 92 6.23 2.10 -14.72
C VAL A 92 7.14 1.07 -15.42
N ILE A 93 7.51 0.00 -14.71
CA ILE A 93 8.30 -1.12 -15.26
C ILE A 93 7.54 -1.75 -16.44
N ASP A 94 6.28 -2.14 -16.24
CA ASP A 94 5.48 -2.78 -17.29
C ASP A 94 5.23 -1.87 -18.50
N PHE A 95 5.10 -0.56 -18.27
CA PHE A 95 5.03 0.40 -19.35
C PHE A 95 6.34 0.44 -20.14
N SER A 96 7.49 0.47 -19.48
CA SER A 96 8.81 0.48 -20.12
C SER A 96 9.06 -0.79 -20.92
N LEU A 97 8.69 -1.95 -20.37
CA LEU A 97 8.83 -3.26 -21.02
C LEU A 97 7.80 -3.51 -22.15
N GLY A 98 6.83 -2.61 -22.34
CA GLY A 98 5.77 -2.80 -23.32
C GLY A 98 4.72 -3.83 -22.91
N LEU A 99 4.79 -4.40 -21.69
CA LEU A 99 3.81 -5.39 -21.19
C LEU A 99 2.41 -4.79 -21.03
N SER A 100 2.30 -3.47 -20.91
CA SER A 100 1.03 -2.74 -20.89
C SER A 100 0.21 -2.93 -22.19
N MET A 101 0.87 -3.25 -23.31
CA MET A 101 0.17 -3.56 -24.57
C MET A 101 -0.69 -4.82 -24.47
N ALA A 102 -0.34 -5.79 -23.62
CA ALA A 102 -1.15 -6.97 -23.40
C ALA A 102 -2.56 -6.64 -22.89
N GLN A 103 -2.73 -5.57 -22.11
CA GLN A 103 -4.03 -5.10 -21.63
C GLN A 103 -4.87 -4.47 -22.73
N VAL A 104 -4.24 -3.90 -23.76
CA VAL A 104 -4.92 -3.31 -24.93
C VAL A 104 -5.48 -4.42 -25.82
N PHE A 105 -4.78 -5.54 -25.92
CA PHE A 105 -5.20 -6.69 -26.75
C PHE A 105 -6.28 -7.55 -26.09
N ASP A 106 -6.39 -7.56 -24.78
CA ASP A 106 -7.43 -8.30 -24.04
C ASP A 106 -8.16 -7.44 -23.01
N PRO A 107 -9.03 -6.51 -23.45
CA PRO A 107 -9.81 -5.67 -22.56
C PRO A 107 -10.87 -6.43 -21.75
N GLN A 108 -11.17 -7.68 -22.11
CA GLN A 108 -12.16 -8.50 -21.40
C GLN A 108 -11.58 -9.16 -20.14
N SER A 109 -10.28 -9.34 -20.05
CA SER A 109 -9.62 -9.99 -18.91
C SER A 109 -9.82 -9.26 -17.57
N ARG A 110 -10.29 -8.00 -17.59
CA ARG A 110 -10.47 -7.13 -16.39
C ARG A 110 -9.27 -7.18 -15.43
N ALA A 111 -8.11 -7.57 -15.93
CA ALA A 111 -6.89 -7.62 -15.14
C ALA A 111 -6.50 -6.18 -14.77
N GLN A 112 -6.95 -5.74 -13.59
CA GLN A 112 -6.63 -4.42 -13.06
C GLN A 112 -5.15 -4.28 -12.68
N ALA A 113 -4.42 -5.40 -12.63
CA ALA A 113 -3.00 -5.44 -12.32
C ALA A 113 -2.20 -5.94 -13.52
N THR A 114 -1.10 -5.28 -13.80
CA THR A 114 -0.14 -5.69 -14.81
C THR A 114 0.61 -6.96 -14.35
N VAL A 115 1.27 -7.65 -15.27
CA VAL A 115 1.96 -8.94 -14.99
C VAL A 115 2.98 -8.79 -13.88
N SER A 116 3.86 -7.77 -13.98
CA SER A 116 4.87 -7.52 -12.96
C SER A 116 4.26 -7.11 -11.63
N THR A 117 3.17 -6.33 -11.64
CA THR A 117 2.46 -5.98 -10.40
C THR A 117 1.99 -7.21 -9.64
N GLY A 118 1.42 -8.18 -10.34
CA GLY A 118 0.97 -9.44 -9.72
C GLY A 118 2.12 -10.18 -9.04
N LEU A 119 3.25 -10.30 -9.71
CA LEU A 119 4.45 -10.97 -9.23
C LEU A 119 5.05 -10.24 -8.02
N PHE A 120 5.39 -8.97 -8.17
CA PHE A 120 6.05 -8.19 -7.11
C PHE A 120 5.16 -8.00 -5.89
N TYR A 121 3.86 -7.83 -6.09
CA TYR A 121 2.91 -7.74 -4.98
C TYR A 121 2.82 -9.06 -4.21
N SER A 122 2.82 -10.19 -4.89
CA SER A 122 2.82 -11.51 -4.24
C SER A 122 4.10 -11.73 -3.44
N PHE A 123 5.24 -11.29 -3.97
CA PHE A 123 6.52 -11.28 -3.26
C PHE A 123 6.47 -10.42 -1.99
N LEU A 124 5.99 -9.18 -2.11
CA LEU A 124 5.87 -8.27 -0.96
C LEU A 124 4.93 -8.84 0.12
N LEU A 125 3.81 -9.44 -0.30
CA LEU A 125 2.85 -10.05 0.62
C LEU A 125 3.47 -11.25 1.35
N LEU A 126 4.16 -12.14 0.61
CA LEU A 126 4.87 -13.27 1.19
C LEU A 126 5.91 -12.79 2.22
N TYR A 127 6.70 -11.80 1.84
CA TYR A 127 7.73 -11.22 2.72
C TYR A 127 7.11 -10.57 3.96
N PHE A 128 6.01 -9.85 3.80
CA PHE A 128 5.27 -9.26 4.91
C PHE A 128 4.76 -10.31 5.91
N ILE A 129 4.24 -11.44 5.42
CA ILE A 129 3.75 -12.52 6.28
C ILE A 129 4.91 -13.21 7.00
N THR A 130 6.00 -13.52 6.29
CA THR A 130 7.18 -14.21 6.88
C THR A 130 7.86 -13.37 7.95
N MET A 131 7.85 -12.04 7.81
CA MET A 131 8.37 -11.11 8.83
C MET A 131 7.38 -10.79 9.96
N ASN A 132 6.28 -11.55 10.09
CA ASN A 132 5.22 -11.28 11.06
C ASN A 132 4.63 -9.86 10.98
N GLY A 133 4.63 -9.26 9.78
CA GLY A 133 4.14 -7.90 9.57
C GLY A 133 2.68 -7.73 9.94
N HIS A 134 1.86 -8.76 9.76
CA HIS A 134 0.47 -8.79 10.18
C HIS A 134 0.31 -8.67 11.71
N LEU A 135 1.17 -9.31 12.48
CA LEU A 135 1.18 -9.22 13.96
C LEU A 135 1.66 -7.84 14.42
N ARG A 136 2.72 -7.31 13.79
CA ARG A 136 3.22 -5.95 14.07
C ARG A 136 2.17 -4.88 13.78
N PHE A 137 1.39 -5.04 12.72
CA PHE A 137 0.31 -4.12 12.42
C PHE A 137 -0.77 -4.13 13.51
N LEU A 138 -1.19 -5.31 13.95
CA LEU A 138 -2.13 -5.45 15.07
C LEU A 138 -1.56 -4.84 16.36
N GLU A 139 -0.29 -5.09 16.67
CA GLU A 139 0.39 -4.50 17.83
C GLU A 139 0.32 -2.95 17.79
N ILE A 140 0.56 -2.34 16.63
CA ILE A 140 0.47 -0.88 16.48
C ILE A 140 -0.98 -0.39 16.69
N LEU A 141 -1.97 -1.14 16.23
CA LEU A 141 -3.38 -0.83 16.49
C LEU A 141 -3.69 -0.85 17.99
N PHE A 142 -3.21 -1.85 18.74
CA PHE A 142 -3.38 -1.89 20.21
C PHE A 142 -2.62 -0.76 20.89
N ARG A 143 -1.36 -0.49 20.51
CA ARG A 143 -0.61 0.66 21.01
C ARG A 143 -1.29 2.00 20.73
N SER A 144 -2.09 2.10 19.65
CA SER A 144 -2.88 3.29 19.37
C SER A 144 -3.97 3.53 20.41
N ILE A 145 -4.50 2.47 21.03
CA ILE A 145 -5.50 2.57 22.09
C ILE A 145 -4.87 3.09 23.38
N ASP A 146 -3.69 2.56 23.73
CA ASP A 146 -2.97 2.96 24.95
C ASP A 146 -2.50 4.41 24.87
N ARG A 147 -2.05 4.85 23.69
CA ARG A 147 -1.51 6.20 23.48
C ARG A 147 -2.60 7.26 23.29
N HIS A 148 -3.69 6.90 22.62
CA HIS A 148 -4.82 7.76 22.30
C HIS A 148 -6.12 7.06 22.69
N PRO A 149 -6.54 7.18 23.97
CA PRO A 149 -7.79 6.61 24.45
C PRO A 149 -8.99 7.08 23.62
N PHE A 150 -10.02 6.24 23.57
CA PHE A 150 -11.21 6.53 22.78
C PHE A 150 -11.92 7.80 23.25
N GLY A 151 -12.25 8.67 22.30
CA GLY A 151 -12.86 9.98 22.52
C GLY A 151 -11.88 11.12 22.81
N GLU A 152 -10.61 10.85 23.09
CA GLU A 152 -9.56 11.87 23.38
C GLU A 152 -8.69 12.21 22.16
N VAL A 153 -9.00 11.69 20.98
CA VAL A 153 -8.20 11.91 19.78
C VAL A 153 -8.11 13.40 19.45
N SER A 154 -6.90 13.96 19.55
CA SER A 154 -6.59 15.35 19.21
C SER A 154 -5.94 15.40 17.83
N ILE A 155 -6.72 15.65 16.80
CA ILE A 155 -6.17 15.80 15.45
C ILE A 155 -5.50 17.17 15.36
N ARG A 156 -4.17 17.18 15.26
CA ARG A 156 -3.41 18.40 14.94
C ARG A 156 -3.61 18.76 13.48
N THR A 157 -4.66 19.51 13.20
CA THR A 157 -5.25 19.78 11.89
C THR A 157 -4.26 20.30 10.84
N LEU A 158 -3.19 20.98 11.25
CA LEU A 158 -2.17 21.51 10.32
C LEU A 158 -0.98 20.57 10.09
N LEU A 159 -0.66 19.69 11.04
CA LEU A 159 0.52 18.83 10.95
C LEU A 159 0.21 17.51 10.24
N MET A 160 -0.99 16.99 10.40
CA MET A 160 -1.38 15.70 9.83
C MET A 160 -1.37 15.68 8.28
N PRO A 161 -2.00 16.63 7.57
CA PRO A 161 -1.93 16.68 6.11
C PRO A 161 -0.50 16.82 5.60
N LYS A 162 0.33 17.64 6.26
CA LYS A 162 1.75 17.80 5.90
C LYS A 162 2.53 16.50 6.04
N LEU A 163 2.28 15.76 7.13
CA LEU A 163 2.88 14.43 7.32
C LEU A 163 2.43 13.47 6.20
N MET A 164 1.12 13.37 5.93
CA MET A 164 0.58 12.47 4.92
C MET A 164 1.14 12.76 3.52
N ILE A 165 1.23 14.03 3.13
CA ILE A 165 1.86 14.45 1.87
C ILE A 165 3.34 14.07 1.86
N GLY A 166 4.07 14.30 2.95
CA GLY A 166 5.48 13.91 3.06
C GLY A 166 5.68 12.39 2.91
N LEU A 167 4.82 11.59 3.54
CA LEU A 167 4.84 10.13 3.42
C LEU A 167 4.52 9.69 1.99
N PHE A 168 3.53 10.30 1.35
CA PHE A 168 3.18 10.03 -0.03
C PHE A 168 4.35 10.32 -0.98
N VAL A 169 4.97 11.49 -0.88
CA VAL A 169 6.13 11.86 -1.71
C VAL A 169 7.30 10.89 -1.49
N SER A 170 7.57 10.54 -0.23
CA SER A 170 8.62 9.56 0.11
C SER A 170 8.33 8.18 -0.50
N SER A 171 7.08 7.74 -0.44
CA SER A 171 6.65 6.48 -1.03
C SER A 171 6.78 6.48 -2.56
N MET A 172 6.39 7.57 -3.23
CA MET A 172 6.53 7.69 -4.68
C MET A 172 8.01 7.70 -5.10
N LYS A 173 8.87 8.37 -4.33
CA LYS A 173 10.32 8.34 -4.55
C LYS A 173 10.87 6.91 -4.48
N MET A 174 10.49 6.13 -3.47
CA MET A 174 10.86 4.72 -3.38
C MET A 174 10.41 3.91 -4.61
N GLY A 175 9.18 4.14 -5.07
CA GLY A 175 8.67 3.50 -6.27
C GLY A 175 9.52 3.80 -7.51
N LEU A 176 9.90 5.07 -7.71
CA LEU A 176 10.79 5.47 -8.80
C LEU A 176 12.18 4.85 -8.68
N GLU A 177 12.75 4.78 -7.48
CA GLU A 177 14.05 4.15 -7.25
C GLU A 177 14.05 2.66 -7.64
N LEU A 178 12.95 1.96 -7.44
CA LEU A 178 12.79 0.57 -7.89
C LEU A 178 12.65 0.47 -9.41
N ALA A 179 11.92 1.37 -10.05
CA ALA A 179 11.68 1.35 -11.49
C ALA A 179 12.88 1.85 -12.31
N PHE A 180 13.72 2.72 -11.73
CA PHE A 180 14.80 3.41 -12.44
C PHE A 180 15.76 2.50 -13.19
N PRO A 181 16.29 1.39 -12.64
CA PRO A 181 17.20 0.51 -13.38
C PRO A 181 16.52 -0.13 -14.60
N PHE A 182 15.23 -0.46 -14.52
CA PHE A 182 14.47 -0.98 -15.65
C PHE A 182 14.31 0.07 -16.75
N MET A 183 13.89 1.27 -16.39
CA MET A 183 13.75 2.39 -17.32
C MET A 183 15.06 2.71 -18.03
N GLY A 184 16.17 2.72 -17.28
CA GLY A 184 17.49 3.05 -17.83
C GLY A 184 17.96 2.03 -18.87
N ILE A 185 17.85 0.74 -18.57
CA ILE A 185 18.28 -0.31 -19.50
C ILE A 185 17.33 -0.42 -20.70
N GLU A 186 16.03 -0.25 -20.49
CA GLU A 186 15.07 -0.21 -21.60
C GLU A 186 15.31 0.97 -22.54
N LEU A 187 15.64 2.14 -22.02
CA LEU A 187 16.05 3.27 -22.85
C LEU A 187 17.28 2.96 -23.69
N MET A 188 18.31 2.30 -23.11
CA MET A 188 19.49 1.87 -23.85
C MET A 188 19.14 0.84 -24.93
N THR A 189 18.21 -0.07 -24.65
CA THR A 189 17.71 -1.05 -25.61
C THR A 189 17.00 -0.36 -26.78
N GLU A 190 16.17 0.66 -26.51
CA GLU A 190 15.51 1.45 -27.57
C GLU A 190 16.52 2.20 -28.45
N LEU A 191 17.55 2.80 -27.83
CA LEU A 191 18.61 3.48 -28.59
C LEU A 191 19.39 2.51 -29.49
N ALA A 192 19.74 1.33 -28.95
CA ALA A 192 20.43 0.29 -29.71
C ALA A 192 19.59 -0.20 -30.90
N LEU A 193 18.30 -0.42 -30.69
CA LEU A 193 17.38 -0.77 -31.77
C LEU A 193 17.23 0.34 -32.79
N GLY A 194 17.17 1.61 -32.38
CA GLY A 194 17.13 2.76 -33.27
C GLY A 194 18.35 2.83 -34.20
N ILE A 195 19.53 2.49 -33.68
CA ILE A 195 20.76 2.39 -34.49
C ILE A 195 20.69 1.19 -35.46
N LEU A 196 20.21 0.05 -34.97
CA LEU A 196 20.06 -1.17 -35.78
C LEU A 196 19.12 -0.95 -36.98
N MET A 197 18.04 -0.21 -36.79
CA MET A 197 17.10 0.19 -37.84
C MET A 197 17.80 0.93 -39.00
N ARG A 198 18.75 1.77 -38.67
CA ARG A 198 19.47 2.56 -39.68
C ARG A 198 20.41 1.67 -40.52
N ILE A 199 20.90 0.58 -39.92
CA ILE A 199 21.87 -0.33 -40.60
C ILE A 199 21.12 -1.38 -41.43
N ILE A 200 20.00 -1.92 -40.91
CA ILE A 200 19.23 -3.00 -41.57
C ILE A 200 17.74 -2.63 -41.60
N PRO A 201 17.33 -1.80 -42.59
CA PRO A 201 15.94 -1.30 -42.67
C PRO A 201 14.91 -2.35 -43.06
N GLN A 202 15.35 -3.56 -43.44
CA GLN A 202 14.44 -4.64 -43.90
C GLN A 202 13.80 -5.43 -42.74
N ILE A 203 14.29 -5.27 -41.50
CA ILE A 203 13.76 -5.99 -40.32
C ILE A 203 12.43 -5.33 -39.87
N ASN A 204 11.41 -6.16 -39.62
CA ASN A 204 10.17 -5.69 -38.98
C ASN A 204 10.45 -5.36 -37.50
N ILE A 205 10.80 -4.11 -37.27
CA ILE A 205 11.28 -3.62 -35.98
C ILE A 205 10.22 -3.68 -34.90
N PHE A 206 8.96 -3.49 -35.25
CA PHE A 206 7.88 -3.54 -34.28
C PHE A 206 7.82 -4.92 -33.58
N LEU A 207 7.98 -5.99 -34.35
CA LEU A 207 7.97 -7.34 -33.80
C LEU A 207 9.23 -7.62 -32.95
N VAL A 208 10.40 -7.24 -33.47
CA VAL A 208 11.70 -7.47 -32.79
C VAL A 208 11.78 -6.64 -31.50
N ASN A 209 11.36 -5.38 -31.53
CA ASN A 209 11.37 -4.49 -30.37
C ASN A 209 10.57 -5.09 -29.22
N PHE A 210 9.35 -5.55 -29.48
CA PHE A 210 8.48 -6.10 -28.45
C PHE A 210 9.07 -7.36 -27.80
N GLN A 211 9.57 -8.29 -28.63
CA GLN A 211 10.19 -9.53 -28.13
C GLN A 211 11.47 -9.24 -27.32
N LEU A 212 12.30 -8.32 -27.81
CA LEU A 212 13.56 -7.97 -27.18
C LEU A 212 13.34 -7.27 -25.84
N LYS A 213 12.40 -6.33 -25.75
CA LYS A 213 12.04 -5.67 -24.50
C LYS A 213 11.58 -6.67 -23.43
N ILE A 214 10.72 -7.60 -23.78
CA ILE A 214 10.27 -8.64 -22.85
C ILE A 214 11.43 -9.51 -22.39
N ALA A 215 12.30 -9.95 -23.33
CA ALA A 215 13.45 -10.77 -23.00
C ALA A 215 14.44 -10.04 -22.07
N VAL A 216 14.77 -8.79 -22.39
CA VAL A 216 15.61 -7.93 -21.54
C VAL A 216 14.95 -7.70 -20.17
N GLY A 217 13.65 -7.46 -20.13
CA GLY A 217 12.91 -7.26 -18.88
C GLY A 217 12.95 -8.47 -17.95
N PHE A 218 12.73 -9.68 -18.46
CA PHE A 218 12.87 -10.90 -17.65
C PHE A 218 14.29 -11.14 -17.18
N LEU A 219 15.27 -10.87 -18.04
CA LEU A 219 16.67 -10.97 -17.70
C LEU A 219 17.07 -9.97 -16.60
N LEU A 220 16.52 -8.74 -16.65
CA LEU A 220 16.71 -7.75 -15.60
C LEU A 220 16.06 -8.19 -14.27
N ILE A 221 14.84 -8.71 -14.30
CA ILE A 221 14.19 -9.25 -13.11
C ILE A 221 15.08 -10.34 -12.48
N TYR A 222 15.63 -11.22 -13.29
CA TYR A 222 16.53 -12.29 -12.82
C TYR A 222 17.80 -11.74 -12.15
N PHE A 223 18.48 -10.82 -12.79
CA PHE A 223 19.72 -10.23 -12.23
C PHE A 223 19.49 -9.32 -11.03
N LEU A 224 18.35 -8.65 -11.00
CA LEU A 224 17.99 -7.73 -9.91
C LEU A 224 17.19 -8.42 -8.78
N LEU A 225 17.03 -9.74 -8.81
CA LEU A 225 16.22 -10.45 -7.84
C LEU A 225 16.69 -10.23 -6.38
N VAL A 226 18.01 -10.24 -6.15
CA VAL A 226 18.58 -9.96 -4.82
C VAL A 226 18.35 -8.50 -4.41
N PRO A 227 18.74 -7.47 -5.19
CA PRO A 227 18.42 -6.08 -4.88
C PRO A 227 16.93 -5.80 -4.69
N ILE A 228 16.08 -6.47 -5.45
CA ILE A 228 14.62 -6.35 -5.30
C ILE A 228 14.17 -6.90 -3.95
N SER A 229 14.70 -8.03 -3.51
CA SER A 229 14.40 -8.61 -2.20
C SER A 229 14.79 -7.66 -1.06
N ASP A 230 15.95 -7.03 -1.15
CA ASP A 230 16.39 -6.03 -0.17
C ASP A 230 15.44 -4.81 -0.16
N LYS A 231 15.04 -4.34 -1.33
CA LYS A 231 14.05 -3.26 -1.45
C LYS A 231 12.69 -3.65 -0.87
N MET A 232 12.23 -4.91 -0.99
CA MET A 232 11.00 -5.36 -0.35
C MET A 232 11.07 -5.25 1.17
N ASN A 233 12.23 -5.55 1.76
CA ASN A 233 12.45 -5.30 3.18
C ASN A 233 12.32 -3.81 3.52
N ASP A 234 12.95 -2.92 2.74
CA ASP A 234 12.87 -1.47 2.93
C ASP A 234 11.42 -0.97 2.85
N TYR A 235 10.62 -1.48 1.90
CA TYR A 235 9.19 -1.16 1.78
C TYR A 235 8.43 -1.47 3.07
N ILE A 236 8.65 -2.65 3.65
CA ILE A 236 7.99 -3.06 4.88
C ILE A 236 8.47 -2.24 6.09
N GLN A 237 9.77 -2.02 6.22
CA GLN A 237 10.32 -1.22 7.32
C GLN A 237 9.82 0.23 7.25
N ASN A 238 9.75 0.81 6.05
CA ASN A 238 9.19 2.14 5.85
C ASN A 238 7.70 2.19 6.18
N ALA A 239 6.92 1.16 5.82
CA ALA A 239 5.50 1.08 6.19
C ALA A 239 5.32 1.17 7.70
N PHE A 240 6.10 0.41 8.48
CA PHE A 240 6.04 0.46 9.94
C PHE A 240 6.54 1.80 10.50
N SER A 241 7.60 2.37 9.94
CA SER A 241 8.08 3.71 10.31
C SER A 241 7.01 4.77 10.08
N TYR A 242 6.25 4.69 8.98
CA TYR A 242 5.14 5.58 8.68
C TYR A 242 4.01 5.46 9.69
N LEU A 243 3.62 4.24 10.03
CA LEU A 243 2.63 3.98 11.08
C LEU A 243 3.04 4.60 12.43
N GLN A 244 4.31 4.44 12.82
CA GLN A 244 4.82 5.04 14.06
C GLN A 244 4.81 6.57 14.03
N LYS A 245 5.18 7.19 12.89
CA LYS A 245 5.13 8.65 12.73
C LYS A 245 3.69 9.17 12.82
N VAL A 246 2.74 8.47 12.20
CA VAL A 246 1.32 8.81 12.28
C VAL A 246 0.83 8.71 13.72
N LEU A 247 1.15 7.60 14.39
CA LEU A 247 0.77 7.38 15.80
C LEU A 247 1.40 8.40 16.75
N ALA A 248 2.57 8.95 16.42
CA ALA A 248 3.22 9.96 17.24
C ALA A 248 2.60 11.35 17.13
N LEU A 249 1.89 11.64 16.02
CA LEU A 249 1.30 12.96 15.73
C LEU A 249 -0.21 13.06 16.05
N LEU A 250 -0.90 11.93 16.11
CA LEU A 250 -2.31 11.82 16.52
C LEU A 250 -2.47 12.06 18.02
#